data_440c883f0dd7322deaf638171a86b8a6
#
_entry.id   440c883f0dd7322deaf638171a86b8a6
#
_cell.length_a   1.000
_cell.length_b   1.000
_cell.length_c   1.000
_cell.angle_alpha   90.00
_cell.angle_beta   90.00
_cell.angle_gamma   90.00
#
_symmetry.space_group_name_H-M   'P 1'
#
loop_
_entity.id
_entity.type
_entity.pdbx_description
1 polymer ?
#
loop_
_entity_poly.entity_id
_entity_poly.type
_entity_poly.pdbx_seq_one_letter_code
_entity_poly.pdbx_strand_id
1 'polypeptide(L)' 'MVIVIKCFKGATYVDRFNNMYRAKTTFVMRKTLFRESYYLTNGKLTSKNTCLERIK' A
#
# COMPACT_ATOMS: atom_id res chain seq x y z
N MET A 1 -5.35 -8.59 -14.28
CA MET A 1 -4.68 -9.45 -13.27
C MET A 1 -4.59 -8.70 -11.95
N VAL A 2 -4.83 -9.39 -10.86
CA VAL A 2 -4.73 -8.80 -9.51
C VAL A 2 -3.50 -9.36 -8.82
N ILE A 3 -2.68 -8.47 -8.28
CA ILE A 3 -1.50 -8.85 -7.50
C ILE A 3 -1.79 -8.50 -6.04
N VAL A 4 -1.59 -9.45 -5.15
CA VAL A 4 -1.79 -9.25 -3.72
C VAL A 4 -0.45 -9.26 -3.02
N ILE A 5 -0.16 -8.20 -2.28
CA ILE A 5 1.09 -8.03 -1.55
C ILE A 5 0.76 -7.68 -0.10
N LYS A 6 1.38 -8.39 0.83
CA LYS A 6 1.29 -8.05 2.25
C LYS A 6 2.39 -7.03 2.58
N CYS A 7 1.98 -5.89 3.10
CA CYS A 7 2.88 -4.80 3.47
C CYS A 7 3.02 -4.74 4.99
N PHE A 8 4.24 -4.69 5.48
CA PHE A 8 4.53 -4.74 6.91
C PHE A 8 4.83 -3.35 7.44
N LYS A 9 4.36 -3.06 8.65
CA LYS A 9 4.64 -1.80 9.32
C LYS A 9 6.15 -1.53 9.34
N GLY A 10 6.53 -0.30 9.00
CA GLY A 10 7.92 0.14 8.97
C GLY A 10 8.66 -0.14 7.68
N ALA A 11 8.11 -0.96 6.79
CA ALA A 11 8.73 -1.23 5.51
C ALA A 11 8.57 -0.03 4.56
N THR A 12 9.54 0.13 3.66
CA THR A 12 9.53 1.23 2.68
C THR A 12 9.13 0.68 1.32
N TYR A 13 8.28 1.44 0.62
CA TYR A 13 7.77 1.07 -0.70
C TYR A 13 7.92 2.23 -1.66
N VAL A 14 8.13 1.92 -2.93
CA VAL A 14 8.30 2.89 -4.00
C VAL A 14 7.22 2.65 -5.04
N ASP A 15 6.52 3.71 -5.45
CA ASP A 15 5.53 3.59 -6.50
C ASP A 15 6.16 3.74 -7.89
N ARG A 16 5.32 3.64 -8.94
CA ARG A 16 5.81 3.76 -10.31
C ARG A 16 6.30 5.16 -10.67
N PHE A 17 6.02 6.16 -9.86
CA PHE A 17 6.48 7.53 -10.04
C PHE A 17 7.69 7.86 -9.17
N ASN A 18 8.30 6.83 -8.55
CA ASN A 18 9.46 6.97 -7.65
C ASN A 18 9.17 7.73 -6.36
N ASN A 19 7.90 7.84 -5.97
CA ASN A 19 7.56 8.37 -4.64
C ASN A 19 7.79 7.28 -3.60
N MET A 20 8.43 7.64 -2.51
CA MET A 20 8.75 6.71 -1.45
C MET A 20 7.75 6.83 -0.30
N TYR A 21 7.33 5.69 0.22
CA TYR A 21 6.37 5.60 1.31
C TYR A 21 6.85 4.62 2.36
N ARG A 22 6.50 4.90 3.60
CA ARG A 22 6.69 3.97 4.72
C ARG A 22 5.33 3.48 5.17
N ALA A 23 5.19 2.19 5.39
CA ALA A 23 3.95 1.62 5.89
C ALA A 23 3.76 2.01 7.37
N LYS A 24 2.63 2.65 7.66
CA LYS A 24 2.27 3.04 9.03
C LYS A 24 1.67 1.88 9.81
N THR A 25 1.07 0.94 9.10
CA THR A 25 0.46 -0.26 9.68
C THR A 25 0.72 -1.43 8.76
N THR A 26 0.56 -2.65 9.28
CA THR A 26 0.57 -3.84 8.43
C THR A 26 -0.76 -3.93 7.69
N PHE A 27 -0.71 -4.09 6.38
CA PHE A 27 -1.92 -4.14 5.56
C PHE A 27 -1.69 -5.00 4.31
N VAL A 28 -2.77 -5.30 3.62
CA VAL A 28 -2.73 -6.04 2.35
C VAL A 28 -3.01 -5.06 1.23
N MET A 29 -2.13 -5.01 0.25
CA MET A 29 -2.28 -4.17 -0.93
C MET A 29 -2.69 -5.03 -2.12
N ARG A 30 -3.71 -4.58 -2.84
CA ARG A 30 -4.14 -5.21 -4.09
C ARG A 30 -3.92 -4.23 -5.23
N LYS A 31 -3.30 -4.70 -6.31
CA LYS A 31 -3.08 -3.92 -7.52
C LYS A 31 -3.77 -4.57 -8.70
N THR A 32 -4.36 -3.74 -9.56
CA THR A 32 -4.86 -4.17 -10.87
C THR A 32 -4.11 -3.41 -11.95
N LEU A 33 -4.41 -3.71 -13.21
CA LEU A 33 -3.80 -3.00 -14.33
C LEU A 33 -4.12 -1.50 -14.33
N PHE A 34 -5.29 -1.12 -13.81
CA PHE A 34 -5.78 0.25 -13.91
C PHE A 34 -5.87 0.99 -12.61
N ARG A 35 -5.86 0.29 -11.48
CA ARG A 35 -5.94 0.94 -10.18
C ARG A 35 -5.23 0.15 -9.11
N GLU A 36 -4.83 0.89 -8.08
CA GLU A 36 -4.26 0.33 -6.87
C GLU A 36 -5.28 0.49 -5.75
N SER A 37 -5.49 -0.57 -5.00
CA SER A 37 -6.39 -0.57 -3.86
C SER A 37 -5.66 -1.16 -2.66
N TYR A 38 -5.88 -0.57 -1.50
CA TYR A 38 -5.24 -0.99 -0.27
C TYR A 38 -6.27 -1.50 0.72
N TYR A 39 -5.98 -2.63 1.35
CA TYR A 39 -6.84 -3.22 2.37
C TYR A 39 -6.06 -3.33 3.68
N LEU A 40 -6.72 -2.97 4.77
CA LEU A 40 -6.18 -3.26 6.09
C LEU A 40 -6.27 -4.76 6.37
N THR A 41 -5.55 -5.23 7.40
CA THR A 41 -5.58 -6.65 7.78
C THR A 41 -6.97 -7.16 8.11
N ASN A 42 -7.89 -6.25 8.47
CA ASN A 42 -9.29 -6.60 8.73
C ASN A 42 -10.13 -6.65 7.44
N GLY A 43 -9.53 -6.49 6.28
CA GLY A 43 -10.21 -6.55 5.00
C GLY A 43 -10.85 -5.24 4.54
N LYS A 44 -10.73 -4.19 5.31
CA LYS A 44 -11.32 -2.90 4.98
C LYS A 44 -10.48 -2.17 3.92
N LEU A 45 -11.13 -1.71 2.85
CA LEU A 45 -10.47 -0.91 1.81
C LEU A 45 -10.06 0.45 2.36
N THR A 46 -8.84 0.87 2.05
CA THR A 46 -8.32 2.15 2.50
C THR A 46 -7.47 2.80 1.40
N SER A 47 -7.18 4.09 1.56
CA SER A 47 -6.36 4.84 0.63
C SER A 47 -4.88 4.76 1.02
N LYS A 48 -3.99 5.18 0.10
CA LYS A 48 -2.56 5.32 0.38
C LYS A 48 -2.30 6.16 1.62
N ASN A 49 -3.03 7.29 1.74
CA ASN A 49 -2.82 8.23 2.84
C ASN A 49 -3.14 7.63 4.20
N THR A 50 -4.00 6.61 4.24
CA THR A 50 -4.36 5.94 5.49
C THR A 50 -3.30 4.93 5.93
N CYS A 51 -2.73 4.18 4.96
CA CYS A 51 -1.81 3.08 5.26
C CYS A 51 -0.35 3.44 5.06
N LEU A 52 -0.07 4.38 4.17
CA LEU A 52 1.28 4.75 3.80
C LEU A 52 1.56 6.20 4.15
N GLU A 53 2.77 6.46 4.63
CA GLU A 53 3.27 7.79 4.89
C GLU A 53 4.33 8.12 3.84
N ARG A 54 4.16 9.24 3.14
CA ARG A 54 5.12 9.68 2.14
C ARG A 54 6.36 10.22 2.83
N ILE A 55 7.53 9.70 2.46
CA ILE A 55 8.79 10.10 3.08
C ILE A 55 9.74 10.78 2.10
N LYS A 56 9.38 10.80 0.79
CA LYS A 56 10.22 11.50 -0.19
C LYS A 56 9.44 11.82 -1.47
#